data_2d97bc1fb27e93bc60862720126af917
#
_entry.id   2d97bc1fb27e93bc60862720126af917
#
_cell.length_a   1.000
_cell.length_b   1.000
_cell.length_c   1.000
_cell.angle_alpha   90.00
_cell.angle_beta   90.00
_cell.angle_gamma   90.00
#
_symmetry.space_group_name_H-M   'P 1'
#
loop_
_entity.id
_entity.type
_entity.pdbx_description
1 polymer ?
#
loop_
_entity_poly.entity_id
_entity_poly.type
_entity_poly.pdbx_seq_one_letter_code
_entity_poly.pdbx_strand_id
1 'polypeptide(L)'
;MFSSICRKLDVHLEQSAKSDRYAESIASLALDATENLETMTKTRIMGWHSLLFSSQAGLKPKRIGEYRDAPVYISRGNGKDSRIIYEGLPAVRIEEEMGRLADFINEDNEQRPLVKSAIVSLWFLCIHPFEDGNGRISRALSDYVISKGFGVTHRVYSMSSLILKHRNAYYQLLNAISGQAQSLDLTQWITWNINIAVQAKQQAIRVYEKRVRLTHFMKQLDPSVFNSRQFSMLFKLADGTFEGKLTTDKWARMNKCSPAAATRDIQHLLQEGFLVPSGDTGPKTGYFLNLSVMERVL
;
A
#
# COMPACT_ATOMS: atom_id res chain seq x y z
N MET A 1 11.80 -11.23 -2.42
CA MET A 1 10.89 -11.25 -1.26
C MET A 1 10.22 -9.89 -1.01
N PHE A 2 10.92 -8.75 -1.11
CA PHE A 2 10.35 -7.40 -0.97
C PHE A 2 9.31 -7.03 -2.05
N SER A 3 9.51 -7.44 -3.31
CA SER A 3 8.55 -7.21 -4.39
C SER A 3 7.18 -7.86 -4.16
N SER A 4 7.12 -8.97 -3.39
CA SER A 4 5.86 -9.64 -3.08
C SER A 4 5.04 -8.91 -1.99
N ILE A 5 5.70 -8.13 -1.14
CA ILE A 5 5.05 -7.33 -0.09
C ILE A 5 4.42 -6.09 -0.70
N CYS A 6 5.14 -5.40 -1.60
CA CYS A 6 4.57 -4.28 -2.37
C CYS A 6 3.39 -4.75 -3.25
N ARG A 7 3.52 -5.89 -3.92
CA ARG A 7 2.42 -6.48 -4.72
C ARG A 7 1.16 -6.75 -3.89
N LYS A 8 1.29 -7.21 -2.64
CA LYS A 8 0.12 -7.45 -1.79
C LYS A 8 -0.50 -6.17 -1.23
N LEU A 9 0.29 -5.14 -0.98
CA LEU A 9 -0.22 -3.86 -0.48
C LEU A 9 -0.99 -3.08 -1.54
N ASP A 10 -0.54 -3.12 -2.81
CA ASP A 10 -1.22 -2.43 -3.91
C ASP A 10 -2.44 -3.21 -4.45
N VAL A 11 -2.43 -4.54 -4.38
CA VAL A 11 -3.55 -5.41 -4.81
C VAL A 11 -4.78 -5.24 -3.92
N HIS A 12 -4.62 -4.89 -2.63
CA HIS A 12 -5.77 -4.60 -1.77
C HIS A 12 -6.43 -3.23 -2.03
N LEU A 13 -5.85 -2.40 -2.90
CA LEU A 13 -6.34 -1.04 -3.14
C LEU A 13 -7.50 -0.97 -4.14
N GLU A 14 -7.66 -1.96 -4.99
CA GLU A 14 -8.76 -1.99 -5.96
C GLU A 14 -9.44 -3.37 -5.95
N GLN A 15 -10.48 -3.49 -5.14
CA GLN A 15 -11.32 -4.72 -5.06
C GLN A 15 -11.97 -5.14 -6.40
N SER A 16 -11.77 -4.39 -7.48
CA SER A 16 -12.29 -4.71 -8.83
C SER A 16 -11.29 -5.40 -9.75
N ALA A 17 -10.01 -5.51 -9.39
CA ALA A 17 -8.99 -6.14 -10.24
C ALA A 17 -8.98 -7.65 -10.06
N LYS A 18 -9.83 -8.36 -10.80
CA LYS A 18 -9.89 -9.85 -10.81
C LYS A 18 -8.79 -10.52 -11.63
N SER A 19 -7.80 -9.80 -12.17
CA SER A 19 -6.75 -10.41 -12.98
C SER A 19 -5.35 -10.12 -12.42
N ASP A 20 -4.54 -11.15 -12.32
CA ASP A 20 -3.12 -11.06 -11.92
C ASP A 20 -2.35 -10.07 -12.79
N ARG A 21 -2.69 -9.97 -14.08
CA ARG A 21 -2.07 -9.05 -15.05
C ARG A 21 -2.26 -7.57 -14.70
N TYR A 22 -3.44 -7.19 -14.19
CA TYR A 22 -3.68 -5.82 -13.77
C TYR A 22 -2.88 -5.47 -12.51
N ALA A 23 -2.81 -6.39 -11.55
CA ALA A 23 -1.96 -6.24 -10.39
C ALA A 23 -0.46 -6.14 -10.77
N GLU A 24 -0.02 -6.89 -11.77
CA GLU A 24 1.32 -6.80 -12.33
C GLU A 24 1.60 -5.44 -12.97
N SER A 25 0.66 -4.87 -13.73
CA SER A 25 0.81 -3.54 -14.33
C SER A 25 0.94 -2.43 -13.29
N ILE A 26 0.14 -2.48 -12.22
CA ILE A 26 0.25 -1.52 -11.09
C ILE A 26 1.58 -1.71 -10.35
N ALA A 27 2.00 -2.95 -10.11
CA ALA A 27 3.27 -3.24 -9.47
C ALA A 27 4.46 -2.76 -10.32
N SER A 28 4.41 -2.95 -11.63
CA SER A 28 5.44 -2.47 -12.57
C SER A 28 5.53 -0.95 -12.60
N LEU A 29 4.37 -0.26 -12.59
CA LEU A 29 4.32 1.20 -12.46
C LEU A 29 4.95 1.68 -11.15
N ALA A 30 4.61 1.05 -10.03
CA ALA A 30 5.16 1.41 -8.73
C ALA A 30 6.67 1.16 -8.66
N LEU A 31 7.15 0.07 -9.25
CA LEU A 31 8.59 -0.25 -9.33
C LEU A 31 9.32 0.77 -10.19
N ASP A 32 8.83 1.08 -11.40
CA ASP A 32 9.46 2.10 -12.25
C ASP A 32 9.50 3.46 -11.55
N ALA A 33 8.43 3.85 -10.86
CA ALA A 33 8.37 5.12 -10.13
C ALA A 33 9.37 5.19 -8.95
N THR A 34 9.76 4.07 -8.35
CA THR A 34 10.61 4.07 -7.15
C THR A 34 12.03 3.60 -7.38
N GLU A 35 12.30 2.85 -8.44
CA GLU A 35 13.61 2.29 -8.72
C GLU A 35 14.30 2.95 -9.93
N ASN A 36 13.55 3.43 -10.90
CA ASN A 36 14.06 4.16 -12.04
C ASN A 36 14.06 5.66 -11.75
N LEU A 37 15.20 6.20 -11.32
CA LEU A 37 15.37 7.61 -10.96
C LEU A 37 15.81 8.50 -12.13
N GLU A 38 15.78 7.97 -13.35
CA GLU A 38 16.05 8.73 -14.58
C GLU A 38 15.11 9.93 -14.73
N THR A 39 15.48 10.88 -15.56
CA THR A 39 14.73 12.12 -15.82
C THR A 39 13.25 11.83 -16.14
N MET A 40 12.35 12.54 -15.48
CA MET A 40 10.92 12.46 -15.78
C MET A 40 10.62 13.22 -17.08
N THR A 41 9.97 12.53 -18.00
CA THR A 41 9.56 13.11 -19.29
C THR A 41 8.07 12.91 -19.54
N LYS A 42 7.48 13.73 -20.38
CA LYS A 42 6.09 13.56 -20.84
C LYS A 42 5.88 12.16 -21.43
N THR A 43 6.81 11.71 -22.24
CA THR A 43 6.77 10.36 -22.85
C THR A 43 6.75 9.24 -21.80
N ARG A 44 7.53 9.38 -20.73
CA ARG A 44 7.54 8.41 -19.63
C ARG A 44 6.19 8.37 -18.91
N ILE A 45 5.57 9.54 -18.65
CA ILE A 45 4.24 9.63 -18.04
C ILE A 45 3.16 8.98 -18.94
N MET A 46 3.23 9.20 -20.25
CA MET A 46 2.37 8.53 -21.23
C MET A 46 2.60 7.01 -21.26
N GLY A 47 3.86 6.56 -21.14
CA GLY A 47 4.21 5.16 -20.99
C GLY A 47 3.60 4.52 -19.74
N TRP A 48 3.60 5.22 -18.61
CA TRP A 48 2.92 4.77 -17.39
C TRP A 48 1.42 4.62 -17.57
N HIS A 49 0.80 5.55 -18.31
CA HIS A 49 -0.62 5.45 -18.66
C HIS A 49 -0.89 4.21 -19.54
N SER A 50 -0.07 3.98 -20.55
CA SER A 50 -0.16 2.79 -21.40
C SER A 50 -0.03 1.50 -20.60
N LEU A 51 0.91 1.46 -19.65
CA LEU A 51 1.12 0.31 -18.78
C LEU A 51 -0.11 0.01 -17.90
N LEU A 52 -0.76 1.03 -17.34
CA LEU A 52 -1.96 0.86 -16.51
C LEU A 52 -3.11 0.19 -17.23
N PHE A 53 -3.26 0.44 -18.53
CA PHE A 53 -4.40 -0.03 -19.33
C PHE A 53 -4.06 -1.16 -20.29
N SER A 54 -2.79 -1.59 -20.37
CA SER A 54 -2.35 -2.68 -21.26
C SER A 54 -3.04 -4.01 -20.98
N SER A 55 -3.25 -4.32 -19.69
CA SER A 55 -3.77 -5.58 -19.20
C SER A 55 -5.16 -5.48 -18.55
N GLN A 56 -5.78 -4.32 -18.55
CA GLN A 56 -7.09 -4.12 -17.93
C GLN A 56 -8.19 -4.80 -18.76
N ALA A 57 -8.91 -5.73 -18.14
CA ALA A 57 -10.17 -6.25 -18.67
C ALA A 57 -11.30 -5.31 -18.23
N GLY A 58 -12.07 -4.78 -19.18
CA GLY A 58 -13.20 -3.88 -18.90
C GLY A 58 -13.17 -2.59 -19.70
N LEU A 59 -13.90 -1.58 -19.23
CA LEU A 59 -13.95 -0.26 -19.87
C LEU A 59 -12.56 0.39 -19.83
N LYS A 60 -12.01 0.64 -21.01
CA LYS A 60 -10.75 1.35 -21.19
C LYS A 60 -11.02 2.77 -21.65
N PRO A 61 -10.15 3.74 -21.31
CA PRO A 61 -10.20 5.05 -21.92
C PRO A 61 -10.04 4.91 -23.45
N LYS A 62 -10.60 5.84 -24.20
CA LYS A 62 -10.46 5.85 -25.66
C LYS A 62 -9.02 6.09 -26.09
N ARG A 63 -8.30 6.93 -25.32
CA ARG A 63 -6.93 7.30 -25.57
C ARG A 63 -6.02 6.68 -24.51
N ILE A 64 -5.22 5.70 -24.92
CA ILE A 64 -4.24 5.02 -24.03
C ILE A 64 -2.84 5.51 -24.40
N GLY A 65 -2.12 6.06 -23.42
CA GLY A 65 -0.78 6.63 -23.64
C GLY A 65 -0.79 8.00 -24.32
N GLU A 66 -1.95 8.63 -24.41
CA GLU A 66 -2.14 9.93 -25.03
C GLU A 66 -2.95 10.84 -24.10
N TYR A 67 -2.71 12.14 -24.18
CA TYR A 67 -3.54 13.12 -23.48
C TYR A 67 -4.93 13.19 -24.09
N ARG A 68 -5.91 13.53 -23.26
CA ARG A 68 -7.28 13.78 -23.71
C ARG A 68 -7.35 15.03 -24.60
N ASP A 69 -8.28 15.04 -25.52
CA ASP A 69 -8.58 16.16 -26.41
C ASP A 69 -9.92 16.84 -26.09
N ALA A 70 -10.67 16.28 -25.13
CA ALA A 70 -11.99 16.76 -24.71
C ALA A 70 -11.96 17.28 -23.26
N PRO A 71 -12.89 18.14 -22.85
CA PRO A 71 -13.08 18.52 -21.46
C PRO A 71 -13.31 17.30 -20.57
N VAL A 72 -12.79 17.33 -19.34
CA VAL A 72 -13.03 16.31 -18.33
C VAL A 72 -13.61 16.95 -17.07
N TYR A 73 -14.60 16.30 -16.51
CA TYR A 73 -15.29 16.76 -15.31
C TYR A 73 -15.20 15.69 -14.24
N ILE A 74 -14.77 16.08 -13.04
CA ILE A 74 -14.86 15.22 -11.86
C ILE A 74 -16.19 15.53 -11.18
N SER A 75 -17.04 14.53 -11.06
CA SER A 75 -18.35 14.67 -10.44
C SER A 75 -18.44 13.85 -9.16
N ARG A 76 -19.29 14.31 -8.23
CA ARG A 76 -19.66 13.58 -7.02
C ARG A 76 -21.14 13.24 -7.06
N GLY A 77 -21.48 12.03 -6.67
CA GLY A 77 -22.86 11.49 -6.72
C GLY A 77 -23.10 10.62 -7.94
N ASN A 78 -24.25 9.95 -7.97
CA ASN A 78 -24.67 9.06 -9.05
C ASN A 78 -25.94 9.59 -9.72
N GLY A 79 -26.00 9.47 -11.04
CA GLY A 79 -27.20 9.81 -11.82
C GLY A 79 -27.58 11.30 -11.72
N LYS A 80 -28.87 11.60 -11.41
CA LYS A 80 -29.42 12.97 -11.40
C LYS A 80 -28.84 13.87 -10.28
N ASP A 81 -28.25 13.30 -9.25
CA ASP A 81 -27.63 14.03 -8.13
C ASP A 81 -26.13 14.27 -8.34
N SER A 82 -25.61 13.97 -9.53
CA SER A 82 -24.22 14.21 -9.87
C SER A 82 -23.94 15.71 -9.95
N ARG A 83 -22.99 16.19 -9.12
CA ARG A 83 -22.50 17.58 -9.16
C ARG A 83 -21.06 17.58 -9.64
N ILE A 84 -20.76 18.43 -10.63
CA ILE A 84 -19.39 18.70 -11.05
C ILE A 84 -18.70 19.40 -9.91
N ILE A 85 -17.57 18.84 -9.43
CA ILE A 85 -16.76 19.40 -8.38
C ILE A 85 -15.44 19.97 -8.89
N TYR A 86 -15.01 19.55 -10.07
CA TYR A 86 -13.81 20.04 -10.70
C TYR A 86 -13.89 19.87 -12.22
N GLU A 87 -13.45 20.88 -12.95
CA GLU A 87 -13.22 20.86 -14.38
C GLU A 87 -11.71 20.83 -14.63
N GLY A 88 -11.23 19.83 -15.37
CA GLY A 88 -9.83 19.72 -15.73
C GLY A 88 -9.37 20.88 -16.63
N LEU A 89 -8.07 21.12 -16.68
CA LEU A 89 -7.47 22.14 -17.54
C LEU A 89 -7.99 22.01 -18.99
N PRO A 90 -8.26 23.12 -19.73
CA PRO A 90 -8.58 23.02 -21.14
C PRO A 90 -7.58 22.18 -21.93
N ALA A 91 -8.05 21.28 -22.80
CA ALA A 91 -7.22 20.29 -23.47
C ALA A 91 -6.03 20.92 -24.25
N VAL A 92 -6.26 22.07 -24.86
CA VAL A 92 -5.23 22.83 -25.62
C VAL A 92 -4.02 23.27 -24.77
N ARG A 93 -4.18 23.34 -23.45
CA ARG A 93 -3.10 23.74 -22.51
C ARG A 93 -2.38 22.57 -21.88
N ILE A 94 -2.86 21.34 -22.05
CA ILE A 94 -2.30 20.16 -21.38
C ILE A 94 -0.83 19.96 -21.74
N GLU A 95 -0.49 20.05 -23.03
CA GLU A 95 0.87 19.80 -23.52
C GLU A 95 1.88 20.77 -22.89
N GLU A 96 1.53 22.06 -22.82
CA GLU A 96 2.36 23.09 -22.21
C GLU A 96 2.52 22.87 -20.70
N GLU A 97 1.42 22.66 -19.98
CA GLU A 97 1.43 22.49 -18.53
C GLU A 97 2.11 21.18 -18.08
N MET A 98 1.98 20.12 -18.86
CA MET A 98 2.74 18.89 -18.62
C MET A 98 4.24 19.07 -18.87
N GLY A 99 4.64 19.94 -19.79
CA GLY A 99 6.03 20.36 -19.97
C GLY A 99 6.53 21.06 -18.71
N ARG A 100 5.84 22.09 -18.24
CA ARG A 100 6.19 22.84 -17.02
C ARG A 100 6.26 21.93 -15.78
N LEU A 101 5.32 20.99 -15.66
CA LEU A 101 5.33 20.02 -14.56
C LEU A 101 6.56 19.11 -14.63
N ALA A 102 6.92 18.62 -15.82
CA ALA A 102 8.11 17.78 -16.01
C ALA A 102 9.40 18.53 -15.67
N ASP A 103 9.51 19.79 -16.12
CA ASP A 103 10.63 20.67 -15.79
C ASP A 103 10.74 20.87 -14.27
N PHE A 104 9.64 21.21 -13.61
CA PHE A 104 9.59 21.37 -12.14
C PHE A 104 10.00 20.09 -11.40
N ILE A 105 9.56 18.91 -11.86
CA ILE A 105 9.95 17.62 -11.28
C ILE A 105 11.47 17.42 -11.36
N ASN A 106 12.09 17.82 -12.48
CA ASN A 106 13.50 17.58 -12.76
C ASN A 106 14.43 18.66 -12.19
N GLU A 107 13.92 19.85 -11.91
CA GLU A 107 14.71 20.90 -11.29
C GLU A 107 15.28 20.45 -9.94
N ASP A 108 16.57 20.70 -9.74
CA ASP A 108 17.22 20.58 -8.45
C ASP A 108 16.94 21.87 -7.64
N ASN A 109 15.76 21.94 -7.05
CA ASN A 109 15.35 23.09 -6.25
C ASN A 109 15.48 22.77 -4.76
N GLU A 110 15.62 23.81 -3.93
CA GLU A 110 15.79 23.73 -2.48
C GLU A 110 14.58 23.10 -1.75
N GLN A 111 13.53 22.72 -2.47
CA GLN A 111 12.32 22.16 -1.86
C GLN A 111 12.56 20.77 -1.33
N ARG A 112 12.11 20.57 -0.09
CA ARG A 112 12.16 19.26 0.55
C ARG A 112 11.34 18.23 -0.25
N PRO A 113 11.84 17.01 -0.47
CA PRO A 113 11.20 16.01 -1.34
C PRO A 113 9.71 15.74 -1.05
N LEU A 114 9.32 15.74 0.23
CA LEU A 114 7.91 15.54 0.61
C LEU A 114 7.02 16.73 0.21
N VAL A 115 7.52 17.95 0.31
CA VAL A 115 6.80 19.16 -0.13
C VAL A 115 6.65 19.16 -1.63
N LYS A 116 7.74 18.92 -2.37
CA LYS A 116 7.75 18.82 -3.82
C LYS A 116 6.80 17.74 -4.33
N SER A 117 6.83 16.58 -3.70
CA SER A 117 5.93 15.46 -3.99
C SER A 117 4.45 15.84 -3.85
N ALA A 118 4.09 16.56 -2.79
CA ALA A 118 2.72 17.01 -2.57
C ALA A 118 2.28 18.04 -3.64
N ILE A 119 3.17 18.96 -4.03
CA ILE A 119 2.90 19.96 -5.08
C ILE A 119 2.73 19.25 -6.44
N VAL A 120 3.65 18.37 -6.82
CA VAL A 120 3.61 17.61 -8.08
C VAL A 120 2.33 16.80 -8.19
N SER A 121 1.96 16.12 -7.12
CA SER A 121 0.74 15.31 -7.06
C SER A 121 -0.53 16.15 -7.29
N LEU A 122 -0.63 17.30 -6.64
CA LEU A 122 -1.76 18.21 -6.83
C LEU A 122 -1.78 18.83 -8.21
N TRP A 123 -0.64 19.36 -8.68
CA TRP A 123 -0.53 20.00 -9.98
C TRP A 123 -0.95 19.04 -11.11
N PHE A 124 -0.46 17.79 -11.07
CA PHE A 124 -0.87 16.76 -12.02
C PHE A 124 -2.38 16.49 -11.96
N LEU A 125 -2.97 16.42 -10.75
CA LEU A 125 -4.42 16.24 -10.59
C LEU A 125 -5.22 17.44 -11.14
N CYS A 126 -4.68 18.66 -11.02
CA CYS A 126 -5.30 19.86 -11.59
C CYS A 126 -5.20 19.91 -13.12
N ILE A 127 -4.09 19.47 -13.71
CA ILE A 127 -4.00 19.33 -15.18
C ILE A 127 -5.01 18.29 -15.67
N HIS A 128 -5.10 17.15 -14.96
CA HIS A 128 -5.97 16.02 -15.30
C HIS A 128 -5.80 15.58 -16.76
N PRO A 129 -4.57 15.19 -17.18
CA PRO A 129 -4.25 15.09 -18.62
C PRO A 129 -4.88 13.89 -19.32
N PHE A 130 -5.39 12.89 -18.61
CA PHE A 130 -5.95 11.66 -19.17
C PHE A 130 -7.44 11.55 -18.90
N GLU A 131 -8.13 10.69 -19.67
CA GLU A 131 -9.57 10.38 -19.46
C GLU A 131 -9.79 9.58 -18.17
N ASP A 132 -8.87 8.68 -17.81
CA ASP A 132 -8.85 7.89 -16.57
C ASP A 132 -7.39 7.66 -16.13
N GLY A 133 -7.19 7.11 -14.94
CA GLY A 133 -5.84 6.79 -14.43
C GLY A 133 -5.08 7.94 -13.77
N ASN A 134 -5.59 9.17 -13.83
CA ASN A 134 -4.89 10.34 -13.29
C ASN A 134 -4.51 10.19 -11.82
N GLY A 135 -5.40 9.65 -10.98
CA GLY A 135 -5.09 9.42 -9.56
C GLY A 135 -3.97 8.40 -9.33
N ARG A 136 -3.87 7.36 -10.17
CA ARG A 136 -2.81 6.34 -10.07
C ARG A 136 -1.45 6.91 -10.48
N ILE A 137 -1.42 7.65 -11.58
CA ILE A 137 -0.21 8.30 -12.09
C ILE A 137 0.24 9.42 -11.15
N SER A 138 -0.67 10.24 -10.61
CA SER A 138 -0.35 11.26 -9.61
C SER A 138 0.38 10.66 -8.39
N ARG A 139 -0.08 9.50 -7.90
CA ARG A 139 0.60 8.80 -6.80
C ARG A 139 1.96 8.25 -7.20
N ALA A 140 2.08 7.70 -8.41
CA ALA A 140 3.37 7.24 -8.94
C ALA A 140 4.37 8.40 -9.09
N LEU A 141 3.92 9.57 -9.55
CA LEU A 141 4.74 10.79 -9.60
C LEU A 141 5.18 11.23 -8.21
N SER A 142 4.26 11.17 -7.24
CA SER A 142 4.58 11.44 -5.83
C SER A 142 5.67 10.51 -5.32
N ASP A 143 5.55 9.22 -5.61
CA ASP A 143 6.50 8.18 -5.21
C ASP A 143 7.87 8.38 -5.87
N TYR A 144 7.90 8.72 -7.16
CA TYR A 144 9.12 9.04 -7.90
C TYR A 144 9.86 10.24 -7.28
N VAL A 145 9.14 11.35 -7.03
CA VAL A 145 9.74 12.55 -6.45
C VAL A 145 10.34 12.28 -5.07
N ILE A 146 9.65 11.49 -4.24
CA ILE A 146 10.16 11.09 -2.92
C ILE A 146 11.40 10.22 -3.06
N SER A 147 11.37 9.21 -3.93
CA SER A 147 12.48 8.28 -4.13
C SER A 147 13.71 9.00 -4.69
N LYS A 148 13.53 9.85 -5.69
CA LYS A 148 14.59 10.64 -6.29
C LYS A 148 15.19 11.64 -5.30
N GLY A 149 14.34 12.37 -4.58
CA GLY A 149 14.79 13.40 -3.66
C GLY A 149 15.51 12.88 -2.41
N PHE A 150 15.24 11.65 -1.98
CA PHE A 150 15.98 11.00 -0.89
C PHE A 150 17.07 10.03 -1.38
N GLY A 151 17.18 9.79 -2.69
CA GLY A 151 18.12 8.81 -3.24
C GLY A 151 17.82 7.37 -2.77
N VAL A 152 16.56 7.06 -2.44
CA VAL A 152 16.15 5.76 -1.90
C VAL A 152 15.31 5.02 -2.92
N THR A 153 15.91 3.96 -3.45
CA THR A 153 15.21 2.95 -4.25
C THR A 153 14.61 1.87 -3.33
N HIS A 154 13.78 0.98 -3.88
CA HIS A 154 13.16 -0.13 -3.14
C HIS A 154 12.28 0.31 -1.96
N ARG A 155 11.43 1.29 -2.19
CA ARG A 155 10.49 1.77 -1.21
C ARG A 155 9.55 0.66 -0.71
N VAL A 156 9.49 0.47 0.61
CA VAL A 156 8.71 -0.60 1.26
C VAL A 156 7.38 -0.12 1.85
N TYR A 157 7.02 1.15 1.63
CA TYR A 157 5.77 1.72 2.15
C TYR A 157 4.86 2.17 1.00
N SER A 158 3.55 2.20 1.23
CA SER A 158 2.56 2.67 0.27
C SER A 158 1.72 3.79 0.87
N MET A 159 1.78 4.97 0.26
CA MET A 159 0.88 6.06 0.58
C MET A 159 -0.55 5.77 0.10
N SER A 160 -0.68 5.05 -1.01
CA SER A 160 -1.96 4.74 -1.64
C SER A 160 -2.93 4.01 -0.71
N SER A 161 -2.45 3.06 0.11
CA SER A 161 -3.28 2.33 1.08
C SER A 161 -3.86 3.25 2.17
N LEU A 162 -3.07 4.22 2.64
CA LEU A 162 -3.52 5.19 3.63
C LEU A 162 -4.44 6.24 3.01
N ILE A 163 -4.17 6.71 1.78
CA ILE A 163 -5.06 7.60 1.05
C ILE A 163 -6.43 6.95 0.88
N LEU A 164 -6.48 5.67 0.52
CA LEU A 164 -7.73 4.92 0.42
C LEU A 164 -8.48 4.87 1.76
N LYS A 165 -7.77 4.59 2.86
CA LYS A 165 -8.33 4.58 4.22
C LYS A 165 -8.90 5.94 4.62
N HIS A 166 -8.26 7.03 4.20
CA HIS A 166 -8.65 8.41 4.48
C HIS A 166 -9.30 9.11 3.28
N ARG A 167 -9.94 8.34 2.38
CA ARG A 167 -10.48 8.80 1.11
C ARG A 167 -11.37 10.04 1.22
N ASN A 168 -12.20 10.12 2.24
CA ASN A 168 -13.10 11.26 2.43
C ASN A 168 -12.33 12.56 2.70
N ALA A 169 -11.32 12.52 3.56
CA ALA A 169 -10.46 13.69 3.85
C ALA A 169 -9.69 14.12 2.59
N TYR A 170 -9.17 13.16 1.82
CA TYR A 170 -8.49 13.43 0.56
C TYR A 170 -9.37 14.21 -0.43
N TYR A 171 -10.61 13.75 -0.66
CA TYR A 171 -11.54 14.46 -1.56
C TYR A 171 -12.02 15.79 -1.00
N GLN A 172 -12.18 15.93 0.33
CA GLN A 172 -12.51 17.21 0.96
C GLN A 172 -11.42 18.25 0.72
N LEU A 173 -10.14 17.87 0.85
CA LEU A 173 -9.01 18.75 0.58
C LEU A 173 -8.94 19.16 -0.90
N LEU A 174 -9.12 18.22 -1.83
CA LEU A 174 -9.16 18.55 -3.25
C LEU A 174 -10.28 19.53 -3.58
N ASN A 175 -11.47 19.32 -3.01
CA ASN A 175 -12.60 20.23 -3.21
C ASN A 175 -12.36 21.63 -2.59
N ALA A 176 -11.72 21.70 -1.43
CA ALA A 176 -11.40 22.98 -0.80
C ALA A 176 -10.44 23.80 -1.67
N ILE A 177 -9.44 23.15 -2.27
CA ILE A 177 -8.48 23.82 -3.16
C ILE A 177 -9.14 24.28 -4.47
N SER A 178 -9.96 23.42 -5.09
CA SER A 178 -10.65 23.77 -6.34
C SER A 178 -11.68 24.90 -6.19
N GLY A 179 -12.19 25.15 -4.97
CA GLY A 179 -13.10 26.25 -4.66
C GLY A 179 -12.42 27.58 -4.28
N GLN A 180 -11.10 27.60 -4.09
CA GLN A 180 -10.35 28.79 -3.67
C GLN A 180 -9.88 29.62 -4.89
N ALA A 181 -10.78 30.38 -5.48
CA ALA A 181 -10.45 31.22 -6.65
C ALA A 181 -9.51 32.42 -6.32
N GLN A 182 -9.27 32.75 -5.05
CA GLN A 182 -8.55 33.97 -4.65
C GLN A 182 -7.27 33.76 -3.84
N SER A 183 -6.97 32.55 -3.36
CA SER A 183 -5.78 32.26 -2.57
C SER A 183 -5.29 30.85 -2.85
N LEU A 184 -4.04 30.71 -3.33
CA LEU A 184 -3.39 29.43 -3.55
C LEU A 184 -2.69 28.97 -2.26
N ASP A 185 -3.41 28.84 -1.16
CA ASP A 185 -2.86 28.28 0.08
C ASP A 185 -2.89 26.74 0.04
N LEU A 186 -1.74 26.14 -0.18
CA LEU A 186 -1.54 24.68 -0.24
C LEU A 186 -1.14 24.08 1.11
N THR A 187 -1.10 24.86 2.19
CA THR A 187 -0.59 24.40 3.49
C THR A 187 -1.32 23.14 3.99
N GLN A 188 -2.64 23.11 3.92
CA GLN A 188 -3.42 21.96 4.37
C GLN A 188 -3.15 20.72 3.51
N TRP A 189 -3.04 20.87 2.19
CA TRP A 189 -2.73 19.78 1.28
C TRP A 189 -1.32 19.21 1.54
N ILE A 190 -0.33 20.08 1.64
CA ILE A 190 1.06 19.68 1.87
C ILE A 190 1.19 18.99 3.23
N THR A 191 0.63 19.58 4.28
CA THR A 191 0.66 19.00 5.63
C THR A 191 -0.01 17.62 5.67
N TRP A 192 -1.16 17.48 5.03
CA TRP A 192 -1.86 16.20 4.97
C TRP A 192 -1.04 15.14 4.24
N ASN A 193 -0.45 15.47 3.07
CA ASN A 193 0.39 14.53 2.31
C ASN A 193 1.63 14.11 3.09
N ILE A 194 2.30 15.03 3.78
CA ILE A 194 3.45 14.73 4.65
C ILE A 194 3.02 13.76 5.77
N ASN A 195 1.90 14.03 6.42
CA ASN A 195 1.38 13.15 7.47
C ASN A 195 1.06 11.75 6.96
N ILE A 196 0.47 11.62 5.76
CA ILE A 196 0.24 10.32 5.10
C ILE A 196 1.57 9.60 4.82
N ALA A 197 2.58 10.31 4.31
CA ALA A 197 3.89 9.72 4.06
C ALA A 197 4.58 9.22 5.34
N VAL A 198 4.53 10.00 6.42
CA VAL A 198 5.06 9.63 7.74
C VAL A 198 4.35 8.40 8.30
N GLN A 199 3.01 8.38 8.27
CA GLN A 199 2.22 7.24 8.74
C GLN A 199 2.50 5.97 7.91
N ALA A 200 2.62 6.09 6.58
CA ALA A 200 2.95 4.99 5.70
C ALA A 200 4.32 4.38 6.06
N LYS A 201 5.32 5.22 6.27
CA LYS A 201 6.66 4.80 6.71
C LYS A 201 6.63 4.10 8.07
N GLN A 202 5.93 4.67 9.05
CA GLN A 202 5.80 4.07 10.38
C GLN A 202 5.10 2.71 10.33
N GLN A 203 4.07 2.57 9.50
CA GLN A 203 3.39 1.29 9.30
C GLN A 203 4.34 0.25 8.68
N ALA A 204 5.12 0.63 7.67
CA ALA A 204 6.09 -0.26 7.03
C ALA A 204 7.18 -0.70 8.01
N ILE A 205 7.71 0.20 8.85
CA ILE A 205 8.67 -0.14 9.90
C ILE A 205 8.08 -1.18 10.85
N ARG A 206 6.86 -0.98 11.36
CA ARG A 206 6.19 -1.96 12.24
C ARG A 206 6.04 -3.34 11.59
N VAL A 207 5.67 -3.37 10.30
CA VAL A 207 5.56 -4.64 9.54
C VAL A 207 6.92 -5.31 9.39
N TYR A 208 7.95 -4.52 9.09
CA TYR A 208 9.33 -5.02 8.97
C TYR A 208 9.84 -5.61 10.29
N GLU A 209 9.73 -4.87 11.38
CA GLU A 209 10.14 -5.32 12.71
C GLU A 209 9.42 -6.60 13.13
N LYS A 210 8.10 -6.67 12.87
CA LYS A 210 7.32 -7.88 13.11
C LYS A 210 7.88 -9.06 12.30
N ARG A 211 8.22 -8.85 11.03
CA ARG A 211 8.79 -9.91 10.17
C ARG A 211 10.19 -10.33 10.61
N VAL A 212 11.02 -9.38 11.03
CA VAL A 212 12.34 -9.70 11.59
C VAL A 212 12.19 -10.56 12.83
N ARG A 213 11.36 -10.14 13.79
CA ARG A 213 11.09 -10.91 15.01
C ARG A 213 10.58 -12.32 14.70
N LEU A 214 9.61 -12.44 13.78
CA LEU A 214 9.08 -13.74 13.36
C LEU A 214 10.15 -14.63 12.73
N THR A 215 11.01 -14.07 11.87
CA THR A 215 12.09 -14.82 11.22
C THR A 215 13.10 -15.33 12.25
N HIS A 216 13.48 -14.48 13.19
CA HIS A 216 14.40 -14.87 14.28
C HIS A 216 13.78 -15.96 15.16
N PHE A 217 12.53 -15.79 15.58
CA PHE A 217 11.79 -16.80 16.33
C PHE A 217 11.76 -18.15 15.61
N MET A 218 11.39 -18.16 14.33
CA MET A 218 11.34 -19.40 13.56
C MET A 218 12.71 -20.08 13.36
N LYS A 219 13.78 -19.31 13.28
CA LYS A 219 15.16 -19.86 13.16
C LYS A 219 15.65 -20.53 14.45
N GLN A 220 15.09 -20.23 15.60
CA GLN A 220 15.45 -20.84 16.88
C GLN A 220 14.77 -22.21 17.06
N LEU A 221 13.72 -22.51 16.29
CA LEU A 221 13.03 -23.77 16.39
C LEU A 221 13.89 -24.87 15.75
N ASP A 222 14.31 -25.84 16.55
CA ASP A 222 15.06 -27.00 16.07
C ASP A 222 14.11 -27.98 15.33
N PRO A 223 14.32 -28.25 14.03
CA PRO A 223 13.49 -29.20 13.29
C PRO A 223 13.54 -30.63 13.83
N SER A 224 14.56 -30.99 14.62
CA SER A 224 14.65 -32.32 15.27
C SER A 224 13.75 -32.44 16.51
N VAL A 225 13.40 -31.31 17.14
CA VAL A 225 12.58 -31.26 18.35
C VAL A 225 11.10 -31.12 18.02
N PHE A 226 10.75 -30.30 17.01
CA PHE A 226 9.36 -29.97 16.68
C PHE A 226 8.92 -30.64 15.39
N ASN A 227 7.71 -31.18 15.39
CA ASN A 227 7.09 -31.72 14.18
C ASN A 227 6.47 -30.61 13.31
N SER A 228 6.11 -30.95 12.06
CA SER A 228 5.58 -30.00 11.07
C SER A 228 4.29 -29.29 11.52
N ARG A 229 3.44 -29.95 12.31
CA ARG A 229 2.21 -29.33 12.86
C ARG A 229 2.53 -28.28 13.91
N GLN A 230 3.50 -28.56 14.78
CA GLN A 230 4.00 -27.64 15.79
C GLN A 230 4.63 -26.40 15.16
N PHE A 231 5.50 -26.58 14.14
CA PHE A 231 6.05 -25.49 13.34
C PHE A 231 4.96 -24.61 12.72
N SER A 232 4.00 -25.22 12.04
CA SER A 232 2.91 -24.49 11.38
C SER A 232 2.09 -23.69 12.38
N MET A 233 1.82 -24.25 13.55
CA MET A 233 1.02 -23.58 14.57
C MET A 233 1.78 -22.48 15.28
N LEU A 234 3.06 -22.69 15.63
CA LEU A 234 3.93 -21.67 16.21
C LEU A 234 4.08 -20.48 15.26
N PHE A 235 4.23 -20.74 13.95
CA PHE A 235 4.25 -19.68 12.95
C PHE A 235 2.95 -18.85 12.97
N LYS A 236 1.78 -19.49 12.95
CA LYS A 236 0.48 -18.81 12.95
C LYS A 236 0.24 -17.98 14.22
N LEU A 237 0.64 -18.51 15.36
CA LEU A 237 0.55 -17.83 16.66
C LEU A 237 1.48 -16.60 16.68
N ALA A 238 2.73 -16.76 16.25
CA ALA A 238 3.73 -15.71 16.23
C ALA A 238 3.45 -14.62 15.17
N ASP A 239 2.92 -15.02 14.00
CA ASP A 239 2.49 -14.07 12.97
C ASP A 239 1.17 -13.36 13.32
N GLY A 240 0.47 -13.78 14.38
CA GLY A 240 -0.80 -13.19 14.78
C GLY A 240 -1.95 -13.44 13.79
N THR A 241 -1.80 -14.44 12.92
CA THR A 241 -2.88 -14.87 12.01
C THR A 241 -3.88 -15.80 12.71
N PHE A 242 -3.56 -16.22 13.93
CA PHE A 242 -4.45 -17.00 14.78
C PHE A 242 -5.13 -16.09 15.80
N GLU A 243 -6.46 -16.06 15.78
CA GLU A 243 -7.25 -15.22 16.67
C GLU A 243 -7.78 -16.00 17.89
N GLY A 244 -7.68 -15.35 19.05
CA GLY A 244 -8.18 -15.87 20.32
C GLY A 244 -7.29 -16.96 20.93
N LYS A 245 -7.83 -17.72 21.88
CA LYS A 245 -7.10 -18.80 22.54
C LYS A 245 -7.07 -20.08 21.69
N LEU A 246 -5.94 -20.76 21.71
CA LEU A 246 -5.75 -22.06 21.08
C LEU A 246 -6.38 -23.13 22.00
N THR A 247 -7.18 -24.02 21.43
CA THR A 247 -7.73 -25.20 22.11
C THR A 247 -7.31 -26.47 21.39
N THR A 248 -7.40 -27.61 22.08
CA THR A 248 -7.09 -28.93 21.45
C THR A 248 -7.96 -29.17 20.23
N ASP A 249 -9.24 -28.80 20.24
CA ASP A 249 -10.16 -28.93 19.10
C ASP A 249 -9.77 -28.05 17.92
N LYS A 250 -9.38 -26.79 18.19
CA LYS A 250 -8.87 -25.88 17.13
C LYS A 250 -7.61 -26.46 16.52
N TRP A 251 -6.67 -26.95 17.34
CA TRP A 251 -5.45 -27.59 16.89
C TRP A 251 -5.75 -28.77 15.97
N ALA A 252 -6.60 -29.71 16.45
CA ALA A 252 -6.94 -30.94 15.73
C ALA A 252 -7.57 -30.60 14.35
N ARG A 253 -8.52 -29.67 14.30
CA ARG A 253 -9.15 -29.22 13.06
C ARG A 253 -8.17 -28.57 12.08
N MET A 254 -7.33 -27.64 12.59
CA MET A 254 -6.41 -26.91 11.72
C MET A 254 -5.29 -27.78 11.14
N ASN A 255 -4.87 -28.78 11.89
CA ASN A 255 -3.78 -29.70 11.48
C ASN A 255 -4.30 -31.05 10.95
N LYS A 256 -5.61 -31.22 10.83
CA LYS A 256 -6.26 -32.47 10.36
C LYS A 256 -5.70 -33.71 11.07
N CYS A 257 -5.60 -33.66 12.40
CA CYS A 257 -5.08 -34.74 13.24
C CYS A 257 -6.08 -35.17 14.32
N SER A 258 -5.83 -36.31 14.97
CA SER A 258 -6.67 -36.79 16.07
C SER A 258 -6.54 -35.89 17.31
N PRO A 259 -7.59 -35.81 18.17
CA PRO A 259 -7.50 -35.10 19.43
C PRO A 259 -6.33 -35.54 20.33
N ALA A 260 -6.03 -36.83 20.34
CA ALA A 260 -4.90 -37.38 21.09
C ALA A 260 -3.54 -36.87 20.55
N ALA A 261 -3.39 -36.72 19.23
CA ALA A 261 -2.20 -36.15 18.63
C ALA A 261 -2.09 -34.64 18.95
N ALA A 262 -3.22 -33.92 18.87
CA ALA A 262 -3.28 -32.49 19.22
C ALA A 262 -2.87 -32.28 20.68
N THR A 263 -3.37 -33.09 21.60
CA THR A 263 -3.02 -33.01 23.04
C THR A 263 -1.52 -33.24 23.25
N ARG A 264 -0.93 -34.25 22.62
CA ARG A 264 0.51 -34.51 22.71
C ARG A 264 1.35 -33.37 22.16
N ASP A 265 0.97 -32.83 20.99
CA ASP A 265 1.67 -31.69 20.38
C ASP A 265 1.63 -30.47 21.29
N ILE A 266 0.48 -30.16 21.89
CA ILE A 266 0.30 -29.02 22.81
C ILE A 266 1.10 -29.24 24.12
N GLN A 267 1.04 -30.45 24.69
CA GLN A 267 1.78 -30.76 25.92
C GLN A 267 3.27 -30.60 25.71
N HIS A 268 3.80 -31.06 24.58
CA HIS A 268 5.20 -30.87 24.24
C HIS A 268 5.56 -29.40 24.16
N LEU A 269 4.77 -28.56 23.49
CA LEU A 269 4.99 -27.12 23.42
C LEU A 269 4.88 -26.40 24.77
N LEU A 270 4.07 -26.90 25.70
CA LEU A 270 4.00 -26.42 27.09
C LEU A 270 5.28 -26.78 27.85
N GLN A 271 5.76 -28.00 27.71
CA GLN A 271 7.03 -28.47 28.33
C GLN A 271 8.24 -27.69 27.84
N GLU A 272 8.29 -27.41 26.55
CA GLU A 272 9.34 -26.59 25.94
C GLU A 272 9.16 -25.07 26.20
N GLY A 273 8.08 -24.68 26.89
CA GLY A 273 7.83 -23.28 27.27
C GLY A 273 7.35 -22.35 26.17
N PHE A 274 6.97 -22.88 24.99
CA PHE A 274 6.42 -22.09 23.87
C PHE A 274 4.96 -21.70 24.04
N LEU A 275 4.22 -22.47 24.83
CA LEU A 275 2.82 -22.15 25.17
C LEU A 275 2.69 -21.91 26.67
N VAL A 276 1.70 -21.09 27.02
CA VAL A 276 1.23 -20.87 28.39
C VAL A 276 -0.27 -21.13 28.45
N PRO A 277 -0.79 -21.71 29.56
CA PRO A 277 -2.24 -21.91 29.72
C PRO A 277 -2.96 -20.57 29.86
N SER A 278 -4.23 -20.51 29.41
CA SER A 278 -5.07 -19.31 29.49
C SER A 278 -5.62 -19.02 30.91
N GLY A 279 -5.35 -19.88 31.87
CA GLY A 279 -5.92 -19.81 33.22
C GLY A 279 -7.32 -20.43 33.36
N ASP A 280 -7.98 -20.81 32.26
CA ASP A 280 -9.26 -21.51 32.28
C ASP A 280 -9.05 -23.00 32.60
N THR A 281 -10.08 -23.63 33.23
CA THR A 281 -10.07 -25.06 33.58
C THR A 281 -11.14 -25.84 32.82
N GLY A 282 -10.95 -27.16 32.73
CA GLY A 282 -11.89 -28.07 32.09
C GLY A 282 -12.00 -27.92 30.58
N PRO A 283 -13.18 -28.14 29.97
CA PRO A 283 -13.36 -28.10 28.50
C PRO A 283 -13.04 -26.75 27.86
N LYS A 284 -12.92 -25.67 28.63
CA LYS A 284 -12.60 -24.33 28.19
C LYS A 284 -11.10 -24.02 28.22
N THR A 285 -10.28 -24.99 28.65
CA THR A 285 -8.80 -24.80 28.67
C THR A 285 -8.28 -24.37 27.30
N GLY A 286 -7.55 -23.29 27.31
CA GLY A 286 -6.91 -22.74 26.13
C GLY A 286 -5.46 -22.40 26.39
N TYR A 287 -4.75 -22.06 25.34
CA TYR A 287 -3.31 -21.78 25.38
C TYR A 287 -3.02 -20.53 24.55
N PHE A 288 -1.99 -19.81 24.95
CA PHE A 288 -1.44 -18.66 24.24
C PHE A 288 0.05 -18.90 23.95
N LEU A 289 0.56 -18.25 22.92
CA LEU A 289 2.01 -18.20 22.70
C LEU A 289 2.68 -17.49 23.90
N ASN A 290 3.73 -18.09 24.41
CA ASN A 290 4.58 -17.46 25.42
C ASN A 290 5.40 -16.34 24.76
N LEU A 291 4.99 -15.09 24.95
CA LEU A 291 5.63 -13.94 24.33
C LEU A 291 7.07 -13.73 24.79
N SER A 292 7.44 -14.19 26.00
CA SER A 292 8.82 -14.09 26.50
C SER A 292 9.82 -14.88 25.66
N VAL A 293 9.35 -15.91 24.93
CA VAL A 293 10.21 -16.67 24.00
C VAL A 293 10.51 -15.83 22.75
N MET A 294 9.59 -14.94 22.33
CA MET A 294 9.82 -14.02 21.22
C MET A 294 10.73 -12.84 21.60
N GLU A 295 10.76 -12.45 22.88
CA GLU A 295 11.55 -11.32 23.39
C GLU A 295 13.01 -11.69 23.69
N ARG A 296 13.32 -12.96 23.90
CA ARG A 296 14.72 -13.45 24.10
C ARG A 296 15.60 -13.30 22.85
N VAL A 297 15.07 -12.74 21.78
CA VAL A 297 15.60 -12.71 20.42
C VAL A 297 16.13 -11.33 20.01
N LEU A 298 16.01 -10.34 20.87
CA LEU A 298 16.58 -9.00 20.71
C LEU A 298 17.81 -8.83 21.60
#